data_93e621f54ebe89a2554d37985a18f258
#
_entry.id   93e621f54ebe89a2554d37985a18f258
#
_cell.length_a   1.000
_cell.length_b   1.000
_cell.length_c   1.000
_cell.angle_alpha   90.00
_cell.angle_beta   90.00
_cell.angle_gamma   90.00
#
_symmetry.space_group_name_H-M   'P 1'
#
loop_
_entity.id
_entity.type
_entity.pdbx_description
1 polymer ?
#
loop_
_entity_poly.entity_id
_entity_poly.type
_entity_poly.pdbx_seq_one_letter_code
_entity_poly.pdbx_strand_id
1 'polypeptide(L)'
;MKKIISLFLILLFISCSNTQSEWMMLFDGSSVKGLRGYKMDTFPWESWAISDGSLKTVPGKNGVDIITNEIFEDFELELEWKLQSGGNSGIFYFATKDGDFIWQSAPEMQVLDNISHRDGLRD
;
A
#
# COMPACT_ATOMS: atom_id res chain seq x y z
N MET A 1 -1.87 -7.47 72.72
CA MET A 1 -2.69 -7.35 71.51
C MET A 1 -1.77 -7.07 70.32
N LYS A 2 -1.46 -8.07 69.50
CA LYS A 2 -0.57 -7.93 68.32
C LYS A 2 -1.45 -7.60 67.11
N LYS A 3 -1.26 -6.42 66.48
CA LYS A 3 -1.94 -6.03 65.24
C LYS A 3 -1.18 -6.64 64.05
N ILE A 4 -1.81 -7.56 63.34
CA ILE A 4 -1.32 -8.14 62.11
C ILE A 4 -1.75 -7.19 60.98
N ILE A 5 -0.75 -6.50 60.38
CA ILE A 5 -0.97 -5.70 59.15
C ILE A 5 -0.82 -6.63 57.96
N SER A 6 -1.93 -6.95 57.34
CA SER A 6 -1.97 -7.76 56.08
C SER A 6 -1.61 -6.84 54.93
N LEU A 7 -0.42 -7.03 54.37
CA LEU A 7 0.04 -6.31 53.17
C LEU A 7 -0.54 -6.99 51.92
N PHE A 8 -1.57 -6.39 51.33
CA PHE A 8 -2.17 -6.87 50.09
C PHE A 8 -1.30 -6.42 48.92
N LEU A 9 -0.49 -7.34 48.39
CA LEU A 9 0.34 -7.13 47.19
C LEU A 9 -0.54 -7.25 45.96
N ILE A 10 -0.97 -6.12 45.36
CA ILE A 10 -1.71 -6.11 44.08
C ILE A 10 -0.68 -6.26 42.95
N LEU A 11 -0.59 -7.44 42.40
CA LEU A 11 0.14 -7.73 41.15
C LEU A 11 -0.68 -7.16 39.99
N LEU A 12 -0.28 -6.01 39.48
CA LEU A 12 -0.75 -5.48 38.20
C LEU A 12 -0.12 -6.33 37.07
N PHE A 13 -0.87 -7.27 36.55
CA PHE A 13 -0.53 -7.92 35.27
C PHE A 13 -0.74 -6.91 34.15
N ILE A 14 0.33 -6.28 33.71
CA ILE A 14 0.35 -5.54 32.45
C ILE A 14 0.29 -6.60 31.35
N SER A 15 -0.92 -6.92 30.89
CA SER A 15 -1.12 -7.73 29.68
C SER A 15 -0.67 -6.89 28.49
N CYS A 16 0.56 -7.10 28.04
CA CYS A 16 1.01 -6.60 26.76
C CYS A 16 0.27 -7.42 25.71
N SER A 17 -0.83 -6.90 25.17
CA SER A 17 -1.49 -7.50 24.02
C SER A 17 -0.52 -7.37 22.84
N ASN A 18 0.12 -8.46 22.48
CA ASN A 18 0.90 -8.57 21.25
C ASN A 18 -0.12 -8.58 20.09
N THR A 19 -0.47 -7.41 19.56
CA THR A 19 -1.21 -7.29 18.31
C THR A 19 -0.24 -7.72 17.21
N GLN A 20 -0.27 -9.00 16.86
CA GLN A 20 0.34 -9.47 15.63
C GLN A 20 -0.43 -8.78 14.50
N SER A 21 0.24 -7.87 13.78
CA SER A 21 -0.30 -7.32 12.55
C SER A 21 -0.39 -8.44 11.53
N GLU A 22 -1.60 -8.78 11.10
CA GLU A 22 -1.82 -9.79 10.08
C GLU A 22 -1.62 -9.13 8.71
N TRP A 23 -0.74 -9.73 7.88
CA TRP A 23 -0.51 -9.27 6.51
C TRP A 23 -1.76 -9.50 5.65
N MET A 24 -2.21 -8.44 4.98
CA MET A 24 -3.27 -8.51 3.98
C MET A 24 -2.65 -8.65 2.59
N MET A 25 -2.93 -9.74 1.90
CA MET A 25 -2.49 -9.95 0.53
C MET A 25 -3.37 -9.18 -0.44
N LEU A 26 -2.82 -8.15 -1.10
CA LEU A 26 -3.52 -7.35 -2.11
C LEU A 26 -3.45 -7.98 -3.50
N PHE A 27 -2.34 -8.65 -3.82
CA PHE A 27 -2.11 -9.36 -5.07
C PHE A 27 -1.28 -10.63 -4.81
N ASP A 28 -1.75 -11.77 -5.28
CA ASP A 28 -1.14 -13.09 -5.02
C ASP A 28 -0.47 -13.71 -6.26
N GLY A 29 -0.25 -12.92 -7.32
CA GLY A 29 0.29 -13.39 -8.61
C GLY A 29 -0.78 -13.91 -9.57
N SER A 30 -2.00 -14.15 -9.14
CA SER A 30 -3.09 -14.71 -9.94
C SER A 30 -4.39 -13.92 -9.84
N SER A 31 -4.59 -13.22 -8.74
CA SER A 31 -5.81 -12.44 -8.47
C SER A 31 -5.49 -11.16 -7.73
N VAL A 32 -6.31 -10.14 -7.94
CA VAL A 32 -6.30 -8.90 -7.16
C VAL A 32 -7.38 -8.99 -6.09
N LYS A 33 -7.01 -8.68 -4.86
CA LYS A 33 -7.92 -8.63 -3.71
C LYS A 33 -7.77 -7.30 -3.03
N GLY A 34 -8.88 -6.69 -2.68
CA GLY A 34 -8.83 -5.42 -1.97
C GLY A 34 -8.30 -4.23 -2.80
N LEU A 35 -8.25 -4.36 -4.14
CA LEU A 35 -7.85 -3.30 -5.06
C LEU A 35 -8.96 -2.93 -6.03
N ARG A 36 -9.03 -1.66 -6.40
CA ARG A 36 -9.94 -1.10 -7.41
C ARG A 36 -9.27 0.09 -8.11
N GLY A 37 -9.88 0.59 -9.19
CA GLY A 37 -9.44 1.82 -9.83
C GLY A 37 -9.72 3.06 -8.97
N TYR A 38 -8.89 4.07 -9.08
CA TYR A 38 -9.13 5.37 -8.46
C TYR A 38 -10.45 5.95 -8.96
N LYS A 39 -11.34 6.35 -8.04
CA LYS A 39 -12.73 6.78 -8.34
C LYS A 39 -13.59 5.75 -9.09
N MET A 40 -13.24 4.47 -9.03
CA MET A 40 -14.01 3.37 -9.60
C MET A 40 -14.45 2.40 -8.50
N ASP A 41 -15.51 1.66 -8.76
CA ASP A 41 -16.00 0.60 -7.85
C ASP A 41 -15.39 -0.77 -8.19
N THR A 42 -14.75 -0.90 -9.35
CA THR A 42 -14.18 -2.16 -9.84
C THR A 42 -12.71 -2.00 -10.18
N PHE A 43 -12.03 -3.12 -10.36
CA PHE A 43 -10.66 -3.14 -10.84
C PHE A 43 -10.61 -2.81 -12.35
N PRO A 44 -9.68 -1.94 -12.81
CA PRO A 44 -9.65 -1.44 -14.19
C PRO A 44 -8.94 -2.40 -15.16
N TRP A 45 -9.54 -3.52 -15.47
CA TRP A 45 -8.97 -4.57 -16.32
C TRP A 45 -8.62 -4.13 -17.75
N GLU A 46 -9.16 -3.01 -18.21
CA GLU A 46 -8.75 -2.45 -19.52
C GLU A 46 -7.35 -1.84 -19.49
N SER A 47 -6.91 -1.38 -18.30
CA SER A 47 -5.62 -0.71 -18.10
C SER A 47 -4.57 -1.61 -17.46
N TRP A 48 -4.99 -2.71 -16.86
CA TRP A 48 -4.15 -3.65 -16.14
C TRP A 48 -4.45 -5.10 -16.52
N ALA A 49 -3.41 -5.93 -16.55
CA ALA A 49 -3.54 -7.36 -16.78
C ALA A 49 -2.63 -8.16 -15.86
N ILE A 50 -3.02 -9.38 -15.55
CA ILE A 50 -2.16 -10.34 -14.87
C ILE A 50 -1.46 -11.19 -15.93
N SER A 51 -0.13 -11.22 -15.90
CA SER A 51 0.68 -12.05 -16.79
C SER A 51 1.97 -12.46 -16.09
N ASP A 52 2.30 -13.72 -16.16
CA ASP A 52 3.52 -14.32 -15.57
C ASP A 52 3.67 -14.01 -14.07
N GLY A 53 2.57 -14.13 -13.33
CA GLY A 53 2.55 -13.87 -11.89
C GLY A 53 2.72 -12.39 -11.51
N SER A 54 2.60 -11.48 -12.48
CA SER A 54 2.78 -10.04 -12.26
C SER A 54 1.55 -9.26 -12.71
N LEU A 55 1.24 -8.19 -11.98
CA LEU A 55 0.24 -7.21 -12.36
C LEU A 55 0.91 -6.15 -13.24
N LYS A 56 0.50 -6.05 -14.49
CA LYS A 56 1.15 -5.24 -15.53
C LYS A 56 0.19 -4.22 -16.10
N THR A 57 0.68 -3.04 -16.44
CA THR A 57 -0.05 -2.07 -17.24
C THR A 57 -0.22 -2.58 -18.68
N VAL A 58 -1.35 -2.29 -19.30
CA VAL A 58 -1.65 -2.65 -20.69
C VAL A 58 -1.14 -1.54 -21.61
N PRO A 59 -0.19 -1.81 -22.51
CA PRO A 59 0.35 -0.80 -23.42
C PRO A 59 -0.73 -0.18 -24.32
N GLY A 60 -0.61 1.13 -24.59
CA GLY A 60 -1.51 1.86 -25.48
C GLY A 60 -2.91 2.14 -24.92
N LYS A 61 -3.13 1.85 -23.64
CA LYS A 61 -4.35 2.22 -22.92
C LYS A 61 -4.09 3.43 -22.02
N ASN A 62 -5.15 4.15 -21.70
CA ASN A 62 -5.07 5.18 -20.67
C ASN A 62 -4.75 4.52 -19.34
N GLY A 63 -3.72 5.02 -18.66
CA GLY A 63 -3.38 4.57 -17.31
C GLY A 63 -4.53 4.89 -16.35
N VAL A 64 -4.86 3.93 -15.51
CA VAL A 64 -5.77 4.13 -14.38
C VAL A 64 -5.02 3.73 -13.13
N ASP A 65 -4.93 4.65 -12.17
CA ASP A 65 -4.33 4.38 -10.87
C ASP A 65 -5.19 3.36 -10.12
N ILE A 66 -4.54 2.44 -9.42
CA ILE A 66 -5.21 1.47 -8.55
C ILE A 66 -5.01 1.86 -7.11
N ILE A 67 -6.06 1.67 -6.30
CA ILE A 67 -6.06 1.98 -4.87
C ILE A 67 -6.59 0.80 -4.06
N THR A 68 -6.28 0.78 -2.78
CA THR A 68 -6.87 -0.17 -1.84
C THR A 68 -8.36 0.12 -1.62
N ASN A 69 -9.15 -0.93 -1.38
CA ASN A 69 -10.55 -0.79 -0.98
C ASN A 69 -10.66 -0.27 0.45
N GLU A 70 -9.77 -0.73 1.30
CA GLU A 70 -9.68 -0.33 2.70
C GLU A 70 -8.81 0.90 2.89
N ILE A 71 -9.04 1.61 3.98
CA ILE A 71 -8.29 2.80 4.39
C ILE A 71 -7.36 2.37 5.52
N PHE A 72 -6.10 2.76 5.42
CA PHE A 72 -5.08 2.49 6.42
C PHE A 72 -4.55 3.82 6.97
N GLU A 73 -4.40 3.91 8.28
CA GLU A 73 -3.77 5.06 8.95
C GLU A 73 -2.28 4.78 9.20
N ASP A 74 -2.01 3.67 9.89
CA ASP A 74 -0.66 3.16 10.11
C ASP A 74 -0.50 1.85 9.36
N PHE A 75 0.48 1.75 8.47
CA PHE A 75 0.66 0.56 7.65
C PHE A 75 2.13 0.31 7.29
N GLU A 76 2.41 -0.92 6.98
CA GLU A 76 3.60 -1.37 6.28
C GLU A 76 3.17 -1.98 4.96
N LEU A 77 3.80 -1.58 3.85
CA LEU A 77 3.52 -2.09 2.51
C LEU A 77 4.78 -2.73 1.94
N GLU A 78 4.67 -4.00 1.60
CA GLU A 78 5.72 -4.72 0.87
C GLU A 78 5.26 -5.01 -0.55
N LEU A 79 6.10 -4.70 -1.53
CA LEU A 79 5.87 -5.06 -2.92
C LEU A 79 7.19 -5.16 -3.69
N GLU A 80 7.17 -5.98 -4.72
CA GLU A 80 8.21 -6.01 -5.73
C GLU A 80 7.74 -5.30 -6.99
N TRP A 81 8.63 -4.58 -7.65
CA TRP A 81 8.30 -3.87 -8.88
C TRP A 81 9.37 -4.06 -9.95
N LYS A 82 8.95 -3.92 -11.19
CA LYS A 82 9.82 -3.97 -12.36
C LYS A 82 9.36 -2.95 -13.39
N LEU A 83 10.30 -2.16 -13.87
CA LEU A 83 10.10 -1.22 -14.96
C LEU A 83 10.81 -1.69 -16.22
N GLN A 84 10.26 -1.32 -17.37
CA GLN A 84 11.01 -1.33 -18.63
C GLN A 84 11.94 -0.11 -18.70
N SER A 85 12.87 -0.13 -19.67
CA SER A 85 13.76 1.00 -19.90
C SER A 85 12.97 2.29 -20.15
N GLY A 86 13.35 3.36 -19.44
CA GLY A 86 12.66 4.65 -19.44
C GLY A 86 11.33 4.66 -18.70
N GLY A 87 10.99 3.60 -17.96
CA GLY A 87 9.73 3.50 -17.21
C GLY A 87 9.66 4.48 -16.05
N ASN A 88 8.44 4.95 -15.77
CA ASN A 88 8.09 5.79 -14.64
C ASN A 88 6.75 5.34 -14.08
N SER A 89 6.70 5.21 -12.78
CA SER A 89 5.51 4.87 -11.99
C SER A 89 5.67 5.45 -10.59
N GLY A 90 4.71 5.22 -9.72
CA GLY A 90 4.78 5.68 -8.34
C GLY A 90 3.85 4.93 -7.41
N ILE A 91 4.12 5.08 -6.13
CA ILE A 91 3.28 4.58 -5.04
C ILE A 91 2.80 5.79 -4.26
N PHE A 92 1.52 6.09 -4.36
CA PHE A 92 0.88 7.15 -3.61
C PHE A 92 0.40 6.63 -2.26
N TYR A 93 0.62 7.41 -1.22
CA TYR A 93 0.16 7.09 0.12
C TYR A 93 -0.64 8.27 0.71
N PHE A 94 -1.55 7.97 1.62
CA PHE A 94 -2.52 8.93 2.18
C PHE A 94 -3.39 9.63 1.13
N ALA A 95 -3.65 8.93 0.01
CA ALA A 95 -4.49 9.46 -1.05
C ALA A 95 -5.94 9.64 -0.61
N THR A 96 -6.53 10.75 -0.98
CA THR A 96 -7.97 11.01 -0.84
C THR A 96 -8.67 11.01 -2.20
N LYS A 97 -10.00 11.10 -2.21
CA LYS A 97 -10.78 11.19 -3.44
C LYS A 97 -11.11 12.62 -3.85
N ASP A 98 -10.48 13.61 -3.23
CA ASP A 98 -10.85 15.03 -3.41
C ASP A 98 -10.38 15.62 -4.73
N GLY A 99 -9.29 15.09 -5.32
CA GLY A 99 -8.78 15.53 -6.62
C GLY A 99 -9.35 14.73 -7.80
N ASP A 100 -9.21 15.23 -9.02
CA ASP A 100 -9.52 14.49 -10.25
C ASP A 100 -8.49 13.39 -10.51
N PHE A 101 -7.27 13.61 -10.05
CA PHE A 101 -6.15 12.68 -10.15
C PHE A 101 -5.56 12.42 -8.77
N ILE A 102 -5.02 11.22 -8.55
CA ILE A 102 -4.49 10.80 -7.25
C ILE A 102 -3.34 11.69 -6.77
N TRP A 103 -2.49 12.15 -7.68
CA TRP A 103 -1.34 13.01 -7.38
C TRP A 103 -1.71 14.41 -6.85
N GLN A 104 -2.98 14.80 -6.94
CA GLN A 104 -3.45 16.09 -6.39
C GLN A 104 -3.64 16.05 -4.87
N SER A 105 -3.75 14.87 -4.29
CA SER A 105 -4.06 14.70 -2.86
C SER A 105 -3.06 13.84 -2.09
N ALA A 106 -2.06 13.27 -2.77
CA ALA A 106 -1.16 12.30 -2.17
C ALA A 106 0.30 12.57 -2.49
N PRO A 107 1.21 12.44 -1.52
CA PRO A 107 2.62 12.33 -1.81
C PRO A 107 2.93 11.01 -2.52
N GLU A 108 3.96 11.01 -3.35
CA GLU A 108 4.36 9.89 -4.18
C GLU A 108 5.76 9.40 -3.79
N MET A 109 5.90 8.11 -3.56
CA MET A 109 7.18 7.45 -3.67
C MET A 109 7.38 7.04 -5.12
N GLN A 110 8.25 7.74 -5.82
CA GLN A 110 8.47 7.53 -7.24
C GLN A 110 9.19 6.21 -7.50
N VAL A 111 8.70 5.45 -8.47
CA VAL A 111 9.31 4.23 -9.00
C VAL A 111 9.80 4.54 -10.40
N LEU A 112 11.10 4.71 -10.57
CA LEU A 112 11.72 5.29 -11.74
C LEU A 112 12.87 4.42 -12.28
N ASP A 113 13.01 4.35 -13.60
CA ASP A 113 14.25 3.89 -14.22
C ASP A 113 15.28 5.03 -14.18
N ASN A 114 16.13 5.02 -13.16
CA ASN A 114 17.13 6.06 -12.93
C ASN A 114 18.23 6.14 -14.00
N ILE A 115 18.31 5.14 -14.90
CA ILE A 115 19.35 5.09 -15.95
C ILE A 115 18.86 5.75 -17.24
N SER A 116 17.60 5.52 -17.61
CA SER A 116 17.10 5.88 -18.93
C SER A 116 15.98 6.92 -18.92
N HIS A 117 15.30 7.13 -17.79
CA HIS A 117 14.25 8.14 -17.69
C HIS A 117 14.86 9.52 -17.42
N ARG A 118 14.37 10.56 -18.11
CA ARG A 118 14.90 11.94 -18.01
C ARG A 118 14.92 12.49 -16.59
N ASP A 119 13.96 12.10 -15.75
CA ASP A 119 13.86 12.59 -14.37
C ASP A 119 14.86 11.89 -13.44
N GLY A 120 15.30 10.67 -13.76
CA GLY A 120 16.39 9.97 -13.09
C GLY A 120 17.78 10.48 -13.43
N LEU A 121 17.91 11.31 -14.48
CA LEU A 121 19.18 11.91 -14.92
C LEU A 121 19.36 13.35 -14.43
N ARG A 122 18.46 13.85 -13.61
CA ARG A 122 18.56 15.18 -13.01
C ARG A 122 19.32 15.07 -11.68
N ASP A 123 20.46 15.75 -11.61
CA ASP A 123 21.22 15.99 -10.39
C ASP A 123 20.52 17.03 -9.50
#